data_00cbbd7d9004ee99c74ea45fcdd854f4
#
_entry.id   00cbbd7d9004ee99c74ea45fcdd854f4
#
_cell.length_a   1.000
_cell.length_b   1.000
_cell.length_c   1.000
_cell.angle_alpha   90.00
_cell.angle_beta   90.00
_cell.angle_gamma   90.00
#
_symmetry.space_group_name_H-M   'P 1'
#
loop_
_entity.id
_entity.type
_entity.pdbx_description
1 polymer ?
#
loop_
_entity_poly.entity_id
_entity_poly.type
_entity_poly.pdbx_seq_one_letter_code
_entity_poly.pdbx_strand_id
1 'polypeptide(L)'
;VTTPLLPPPITAVAAVDTTLRERGHGVLDPAGLHQCLGAPAHALDAWWGYWDRLAPDLHLRDGGHYRQRRHGGFIVDGARLTAAPHRAHWQPLEYNALHGGIERWFEPLEPGLVAEPLWPSLLLWLASRASALRGVQPWFIEAHPFRIDTAGGIGRPTPEGAHRDGVDLVAVMLVRRTGVKGGETRVFDADGPAGLRFTMSQPWTTLLLDDER
;
A
#
# COMPACT_ATOMS: atom_id res chain seq x y z
N VAL A 1 -26.37 16.12 -1.35
CA VAL A 1 -25.66 16.38 -0.10
C VAL A 1 -24.40 15.53 -0.13
N THR A 2 -23.21 16.15 -0.25
CA THR A 2 -21.93 15.46 -0.14
C THR A 2 -21.64 15.22 1.34
N THR A 3 -21.59 13.96 1.75
CA THR A 3 -21.12 13.62 3.10
C THR A 3 -19.68 14.12 3.25
N PRO A 4 -19.35 14.88 4.30
CA PRO A 4 -18.00 15.38 4.51
C PRO A 4 -17.04 14.18 4.68
N LEU A 5 -15.87 14.25 4.03
CA LEU A 5 -14.83 13.26 4.18
C LEU A 5 -14.25 13.35 5.62
N LEU A 6 -14.16 12.21 6.30
CA LEU A 6 -13.43 12.12 7.56
C LEU A 6 -11.94 12.19 7.28
N PRO A 7 -11.19 13.13 7.85
CA PRO A 7 -9.75 13.20 7.63
C PRO A 7 -9.03 12.03 8.32
N PRO A 8 -7.86 11.60 7.79
CA PRO A 8 -7.05 10.59 8.44
C PRO A 8 -6.45 11.11 9.77
N PRO A 9 -6.29 10.25 10.78
CA PRO A 9 -5.63 10.59 12.04
C PRO A 9 -4.12 10.65 11.84
N ILE A 10 -3.58 11.82 11.55
CA ILE A 10 -2.15 11.98 11.22
C ILE A 10 -1.28 11.71 12.45
N THR A 11 -0.27 10.87 12.24
CA THR A 11 0.77 10.52 13.21
C THR A 11 2.01 11.38 12.96
N ALA A 12 2.54 11.99 14.01
CA ALA A 12 3.82 12.71 13.89
C ALA A 12 4.96 11.75 13.51
N VAL A 13 5.87 12.19 12.64
CA VAL A 13 6.98 11.36 12.15
C VAL A 13 7.78 10.72 13.28
N ALA A 14 8.10 11.49 14.34
CA ALA A 14 8.84 10.98 15.49
C ALA A 14 8.08 9.92 16.31
N ALA A 15 6.76 9.83 16.17
CA ALA A 15 5.91 8.90 16.91
C ALA A 15 5.49 7.67 16.09
N VAL A 16 5.88 7.56 14.82
CA VAL A 16 5.40 6.50 13.92
C VAL A 16 5.61 5.11 14.51
N ASP A 17 6.82 4.78 14.95
CA ASP A 17 7.13 3.44 15.43
C ASP A 17 6.41 3.11 16.74
N THR A 18 6.30 4.09 17.64
CA THR A 18 5.58 3.93 18.91
C THR A 18 4.08 3.75 18.64
N THR A 19 3.51 4.60 17.79
CA THR A 19 2.09 4.52 17.43
C THR A 19 1.76 3.19 16.74
N LEU A 20 2.63 2.74 15.84
CA LEU A 20 2.44 1.47 15.14
C LEU A 20 2.47 0.28 16.10
N ARG A 21 3.43 0.26 17.07
CA ARG A 21 3.48 -0.78 18.09
C ARG A 21 2.30 -0.75 19.08
N GLU A 22 1.82 0.44 19.44
CA GLU A 22 0.76 0.57 20.44
C GLU A 22 -0.64 0.38 19.87
N ARG A 23 -0.87 0.87 18.64
CA ARG A 23 -2.20 0.96 18.02
C ARG A 23 -2.38 0.05 16.81
N GLY A 24 -1.33 -0.64 16.34
CA GLY A 24 -1.36 -1.43 15.13
C GLY A 24 -1.44 -0.63 13.83
N HIS A 25 -1.55 0.70 13.89
CA HIS A 25 -1.63 1.53 12.69
C HIS A 25 -1.03 2.92 12.92
N GLY A 26 -0.60 3.56 11.83
CA GLY A 26 -0.16 4.95 11.81
C GLY A 26 -0.40 5.56 10.43
N VAL A 27 -0.69 6.86 10.38
CA VAL A 27 -0.90 7.57 9.11
C VAL A 27 0.04 8.75 9.00
N LEU A 28 0.81 8.80 7.95
CA LEU A 28 1.62 9.97 7.60
C LEU A 28 0.89 10.81 6.55
N ASP A 29 0.93 12.12 6.74
CA ASP A 29 0.60 13.05 5.68
C ASP A 29 1.74 13.09 4.62
N PRO A 30 1.53 13.75 3.48
CA PRO A 30 2.56 13.86 2.44
C PRO A 30 3.88 14.47 2.94
N ALA A 31 3.82 15.48 3.78
CA ALA A 31 5.01 16.13 4.34
C ALA A 31 5.80 15.17 5.24
N GLY A 32 5.10 14.41 6.08
CA GLY A 32 5.69 13.38 6.93
C GLY A 32 6.37 12.27 6.12
N LEU A 33 5.74 11.78 5.06
CA LEU A 33 6.39 10.80 4.17
C LEU A 33 7.65 11.37 3.53
N HIS A 34 7.59 12.57 2.94
CA HIS A 34 8.76 13.20 2.33
C HIS A 34 9.89 13.40 3.36
N GLN A 35 9.56 13.82 4.58
CA GLN A 35 10.53 13.92 5.67
C GLN A 35 11.18 12.56 5.99
N CYS A 36 10.40 11.49 6.06
CA CYS A 36 10.92 10.13 6.29
C CYS A 36 11.87 9.66 5.20
N LEU A 37 11.65 10.09 3.96
CA LEU A 37 12.48 9.74 2.80
C LEU A 37 13.66 10.69 2.58
N GLY A 38 13.79 11.75 3.37
CA GLY A 38 14.78 12.82 3.14
C GLY A 38 14.58 13.53 1.81
N ALA A 39 13.33 13.60 1.31
CA ALA A 39 12.99 14.09 -0.01
C ALA A 39 12.35 15.48 0.05
N PRO A 40 12.56 16.35 -0.95
CA PRO A 40 11.84 17.60 -1.05
C PRO A 40 10.33 17.35 -1.28
N ALA A 41 9.51 18.33 -0.90
CA ALA A 41 8.09 18.30 -1.18
C ALA A 41 7.83 18.04 -2.68
N HIS A 42 6.77 17.25 -2.97
CA HIS A 42 6.38 16.88 -4.33
C HIS A 42 7.37 16.02 -5.14
N ALA A 43 8.47 15.56 -4.55
CA ALA A 43 9.46 14.76 -5.28
C ALA A 43 8.86 13.44 -5.82
N LEU A 44 7.88 12.86 -5.12
CA LEU A 44 7.20 11.65 -5.56
C LEU A 44 6.18 11.87 -6.68
N ASP A 45 5.81 13.12 -6.99
CA ASP A 45 4.83 13.43 -8.04
C ASP A 45 5.35 13.04 -9.43
N ALA A 46 6.67 12.96 -9.61
CA ALA A 46 7.29 12.41 -10.82
C ALA A 46 6.83 10.99 -11.14
N TRP A 47 6.35 10.25 -10.15
CA TRP A 47 5.91 8.86 -10.33
C TRP A 47 4.50 8.73 -10.91
N TRP A 48 3.69 9.77 -10.95
CA TRP A 48 2.29 9.70 -11.38
C TRP A 48 2.11 9.05 -12.76
N GLY A 49 3.01 9.34 -13.71
CA GLY A 49 2.96 8.80 -15.07
C GLY A 49 3.03 7.27 -15.14
N TYR A 50 3.62 6.60 -14.15
CA TYR A 50 3.65 5.13 -14.11
C TYR A 50 2.27 4.53 -13.82
N TRP A 51 1.40 5.24 -13.08
CA TRP A 51 0.03 4.80 -12.81
C TRP A 51 -0.89 4.94 -14.01
N ASP A 52 -0.55 5.79 -14.97
CA ASP A 52 -1.33 5.95 -16.21
C ASP A 52 -1.06 4.80 -17.20
N ARG A 53 0.00 4.01 -17.00
CA ARG A 53 0.45 2.90 -17.85
C ARG A 53 0.36 1.52 -17.19
N LEU A 54 -0.42 1.40 -16.12
CA LEU A 54 -0.62 0.10 -15.46
C LEU A 54 -1.40 -0.85 -16.37
N ALA A 55 -1.00 -2.12 -16.35
CA ALA A 55 -1.67 -3.18 -17.11
C ALA A 55 -3.01 -3.57 -16.46
N PRO A 56 -4.00 -4.04 -17.24
CA PRO A 56 -5.25 -4.56 -16.70
C PRO A 56 -5.01 -5.72 -15.75
N ASP A 57 -5.78 -5.77 -14.66
CA ASP A 57 -5.81 -6.92 -13.76
C ASP A 57 -6.78 -7.98 -14.31
N LEU A 58 -6.22 -9.08 -14.79
CA LEU A 58 -6.98 -10.18 -15.39
C LEU A 58 -7.46 -11.21 -14.35
N HIS A 59 -7.21 -10.99 -13.06
CA HIS A 59 -7.50 -11.96 -12.00
C HIS A 59 -8.69 -11.56 -11.12
N LEU A 60 -9.49 -10.56 -11.52
CA LEU A 60 -10.69 -10.17 -10.76
C LEU A 60 -11.80 -11.20 -10.94
N ARG A 61 -12.07 -11.96 -9.89
CA ARG A 61 -13.10 -13.01 -9.89
C ARG A 61 -14.56 -12.50 -9.88
N ASP A 62 -14.77 -11.23 -9.53
CA ASP A 62 -16.08 -10.58 -9.60
C ASP A 62 -16.45 -10.14 -11.03
N GLY A 63 -15.62 -10.45 -12.02
CA GLY A 63 -15.82 -10.08 -13.42
C GLY A 63 -15.58 -8.59 -13.72
N GLY A 64 -15.07 -7.83 -12.73
CA GLY A 64 -14.77 -6.41 -12.89
C GLY A 64 -13.57 -6.16 -13.82
N HIS A 65 -13.57 -4.98 -14.47
CA HIS A 65 -12.43 -4.49 -15.26
C HIS A 65 -11.90 -3.15 -14.72
N TYR A 66 -12.25 -2.83 -13.50
CA TYR A 66 -12.00 -1.53 -12.89
C TYR A 66 -10.59 -1.41 -12.28
N ARG A 67 -9.77 -2.48 -12.26
CA ARG A 67 -8.44 -2.46 -11.65
C ARG A 67 -7.34 -2.70 -12.68
N GLN A 68 -6.33 -1.85 -12.67
CA GLN A 68 -5.06 -2.04 -13.36
C GLN A 68 -3.97 -2.14 -12.33
N ARG A 69 -2.97 -3.04 -12.52
CA ARG A 69 -1.88 -3.21 -11.57
C ARG A 69 -0.64 -3.83 -12.19
N ARG A 70 0.46 -3.67 -11.48
CA ARG A 70 1.72 -4.38 -11.69
C ARG A 70 2.20 -4.93 -10.35
N HIS A 71 3.22 -5.77 -10.39
CA HIS A 71 3.77 -6.42 -9.20
C HIS A 71 5.29 -6.56 -9.32
N GLY A 72 5.99 -6.43 -8.20
CA GLY A 72 7.42 -6.68 -8.10
C GLY A 72 7.84 -7.04 -6.69
N GLY A 73 8.81 -7.94 -6.57
CA GLY A 73 9.38 -8.37 -5.31
C GLY A 73 10.78 -7.80 -5.10
N PHE A 74 11.12 -7.49 -3.85
CA PHE A 74 12.42 -6.96 -3.45
C PHE A 74 12.88 -7.59 -2.15
N ILE A 75 14.20 -7.67 -1.98
CA ILE A 75 14.83 -8.11 -0.73
C ILE A 75 15.66 -6.94 -0.20
N VAL A 76 15.39 -6.57 1.05
CA VAL A 76 16.19 -5.63 1.83
C VAL A 76 16.95 -6.40 2.89
N ASP A 77 18.28 -6.34 2.85
CA ASP A 77 19.17 -6.92 3.85
C ASP A 77 20.16 -5.85 4.33
N GLY A 78 19.93 -5.33 5.53
CA GLY A 78 20.61 -4.14 6.02
C GLY A 78 20.38 -2.93 5.11
N ALA A 79 21.42 -2.38 4.53
CA ALA A 79 21.36 -1.28 3.57
C ALA A 79 21.28 -1.76 2.09
N ARG A 80 21.28 -3.05 1.85
CA ARG A 80 21.29 -3.62 0.50
C ARG A 80 19.86 -3.87 0.04
N LEU A 81 19.51 -3.30 -1.11
CA LEU A 81 18.27 -3.58 -1.83
C LEU A 81 18.58 -4.41 -3.08
N THR A 82 17.85 -5.49 -3.28
CA THR A 82 17.95 -6.36 -4.46
C THR A 82 16.57 -6.65 -5.02
N ALA A 83 16.39 -6.59 -6.33
CA ALA A 83 15.17 -7.08 -6.95
C ALA A 83 15.11 -8.61 -6.85
N ALA A 84 13.98 -9.14 -6.42
CA ALA A 84 13.71 -10.57 -6.46
C ALA A 84 13.32 -11.00 -7.89
N PRO A 85 13.53 -12.27 -8.27
CA PRO A 85 13.01 -12.80 -9.53
C PRO A 85 11.50 -12.55 -9.64
N HIS A 86 11.03 -12.27 -10.85
CA HIS A 86 9.60 -12.15 -11.13
C HIS A 86 8.88 -13.46 -10.79
N ARG A 87 7.82 -13.38 -10.02
CA ARG A 87 7.04 -14.53 -9.57
C ARG A 87 5.56 -14.18 -9.48
N ALA A 88 4.72 -15.20 -9.42
CA ALA A 88 3.31 -15.02 -9.13
C ALA A 88 3.13 -14.42 -7.72
N HIS A 89 2.15 -13.55 -7.58
CA HIS A 89 1.63 -13.17 -6.27
C HIS A 89 0.66 -14.27 -5.80
N TRP A 90 0.90 -14.77 -4.60
CA TRP A 90 0.11 -15.84 -4.00
C TRP A 90 -0.23 -15.51 -2.55
N GLN A 91 -1.45 -15.78 -2.14
CA GLN A 91 -1.93 -15.65 -0.76
C GLN A 91 -2.67 -16.93 -0.36
N PRO A 92 -2.60 -17.37 0.91
CA PRO A 92 -3.43 -18.46 1.41
C PRO A 92 -4.93 -18.09 1.35
N LEU A 93 -5.79 -19.09 1.27
CA LEU A 93 -7.26 -18.91 1.31
C LEU A 93 -7.74 -18.27 2.62
N GLU A 94 -7.06 -18.54 3.72
CA GLU A 94 -7.40 -18.00 5.05
C GLU A 94 -7.25 -16.47 5.12
N TYR A 95 -6.32 -15.89 4.35
CA TYR A 95 -6.13 -14.43 4.29
C TYR A 95 -6.90 -13.78 3.14
N ASN A 96 -7.17 -14.50 2.07
CA ASN A 96 -7.92 -13.97 0.94
C ASN A 96 -8.92 -15.00 0.42
N ALA A 97 -10.13 -14.98 0.95
CA ALA A 97 -11.18 -15.93 0.59
C ALA A 97 -11.58 -15.87 -0.89
N LEU A 98 -11.42 -14.71 -1.55
CA LEU A 98 -11.82 -14.54 -2.95
C LEU A 98 -10.72 -14.91 -3.94
N HIS A 99 -9.46 -14.52 -3.66
CA HIS A 99 -8.33 -14.67 -4.58
C HIS A 99 -7.19 -15.53 -4.03
N GLY A 100 -7.32 -16.08 -2.82
CA GLY A 100 -6.34 -16.99 -2.23
C GLY A 100 -6.27 -18.33 -2.96
N GLY A 101 -5.17 -19.04 -2.74
CA GLY A 101 -4.94 -20.37 -3.29
C GLY A 101 -4.64 -20.43 -4.80
N ILE A 102 -4.51 -19.28 -5.46
CA ILE A 102 -4.18 -19.20 -6.89
C ILE A 102 -2.92 -18.36 -7.12
N GLU A 103 -2.12 -18.78 -8.08
CA GLU A 103 -1.00 -17.98 -8.59
C GLU A 103 -1.53 -16.90 -9.53
N ARG A 104 -1.26 -15.64 -9.18
CA ARG A 104 -1.65 -14.49 -9.98
C ARG A 104 -0.42 -13.85 -10.58
N TRP A 105 -0.22 -14.03 -11.87
CA TRP A 105 0.89 -13.45 -12.61
C TRP A 105 0.51 -12.06 -13.11
N PHE A 106 1.07 -11.04 -12.51
CA PHE A 106 0.91 -9.65 -12.94
C PHE A 106 2.12 -9.20 -13.75
N GLU A 107 1.91 -8.22 -14.62
CA GLU A 107 3.02 -7.57 -15.30
C GLU A 107 4.05 -7.02 -14.28
N PRO A 108 5.35 -7.15 -14.54
CA PRO A 108 6.39 -6.63 -13.66
C PRO A 108 6.33 -5.09 -13.58
N LEU A 109 6.92 -4.53 -12.52
CA LEU A 109 7.08 -3.09 -12.40
C LEU A 109 7.85 -2.54 -13.61
N GLU A 110 7.47 -1.33 -14.05
CA GLU A 110 8.24 -0.65 -15.10
C GLU A 110 9.68 -0.40 -14.61
N PRO A 111 10.70 -0.73 -15.41
CA PRO A 111 12.10 -0.47 -15.02
C PRO A 111 12.36 0.99 -14.67
N GLY A 112 11.66 1.93 -15.32
CA GLY A 112 11.75 3.36 -15.00
C GLY A 112 11.32 3.69 -13.58
N LEU A 113 10.22 3.09 -13.07
CA LEU A 113 9.78 3.29 -11.69
C LEU A 113 10.82 2.76 -10.69
N VAL A 114 11.36 1.57 -10.96
CA VAL A 114 12.37 0.95 -10.09
C VAL A 114 13.69 1.73 -10.09
N ALA A 115 13.98 2.44 -11.18
CA ALA A 115 15.16 3.30 -11.33
C ALA A 115 14.96 4.71 -10.73
N GLU A 116 13.78 5.07 -10.26
CA GLU A 116 13.54 6.38 -9.64
C GLU A 116 14.39 6.55 -8.37
N PRO A 117 15.03 7.72 -8.18
CA PRO A 117 15.98 7.92 -7.08
C PRO A 117 15.43 7.64 -5.67
N LEU A 118 14.14 7.88 -5.46
CA LEU A 118 13.48 7.67 -4.17
C LEU A 118 12.96 6.25 -3.98
N TRP A 119 12.98 5.39 -5.00
CA TRP A 119 12.51 4.01 -4.89
C TRP A 119 13.28 3.20 -3.84
N PRO A 120 14.63 3.19 -3.86
CA PRO A 120 15.40 2.53 -2.81
C PRO A 120 15.13 3.13 -1.42
N SER A 121 15.06 4.45 -1.30
CA SER A 121 14.81 5.13 -0.02
C SER A 121 13.48 4.70 0.59
N LEU A 122 12.43 4.60 -0.24
CA LEU A 122 11.12 4.13 0.19
C LEU A 122 11.17 2.70 0.73
N LEU A 123 11.77 1.78 -0.02
CA LEU A 123 11.80 0.36 0.39
C LEU A 123 12.68 0.14 1.63
N LEU A 124 13.83 0.82 1.73
CA LEU A 124 14.69 0.77 2.92
C LEU A 124 13.97 1.36 4.14
N TRP A 125 13.24 2.46 3.96
CA TRP A 125 12.45 3.04 5.04
C TRP A 125 11.34 2.08 5.50
N LEU A 126 10.59 1.44 4.61
CA LEU A 126 9.57 0.45 4.97
C LEU A 126 10.17 -0.75 5.70
N ALA A 127 11.30 -1.29 5.23
CA ALA A 127 12.03 -2.36 5.91
C ALA A 127 12.47 -1.95 7.33
N SER A 128 12.87 -0.71 7.51
CA SER A 128 13.22 -0.19 8.85
C SER A 128 12.00 -0.09 9.77
N ARG A 129 10.78 0.20 9.24
CA ARG A 129 9.53 0.15 10.04
C ARG A 129 9.18 -1.28 10.44
N ALA A 130 9.29 -2.24 9.50
CA ALA A 130 9.10 -3.65 9.79
C ALA A 130 10.12 -4.14 10.85
N SER A 131 11.39 -3.72 10.76
CA SER A 131 12.40 -4.04 11.76
C SER A 131 12.10 -3.43 13.14
N ALA A 132 11.48 -2.26 13.20
CA ALA A 132 11.04 -1.65 14.45
C ALA A 132 9.91 -2.44 15.12
N LEU A 133 9.10 -3.18 14.35
CA LEU A 133 8.04 -4.05 14.87
C LEU A 133 8.55 -5.44 15.27
N ARG A 134 9.36 -6.08 14.42
CA ARG A 134 9.68 -7.52 14.50
C ARG A 134 11.16 -7.82 14.76
N GLY A 135 12.00 -6.80 14.93
CA GLY A 135 13.45 -6.97 15.03
C GLY A 135 14.16 -6.90 13.68
N VAL A 136 15.46 -6.70 13.72
CA VAL A 136 16.31 -6.56 12.53
C VAL A 136 16.52 -7.92 11.86
N GLN A 137 16.12 -8.01 10.60
CA GLN A 137 16.28 -9.21 9.77
C GLN A 137 16.18 -8.81 8.29
N PRO A 138 16.53 -9.70 7.34
CA PRO A 138 16.21 -9.47 5.93
C PRO A 138 14.70 -9.46 5.70
N TRP A 139 14.25 -8.50 4.86
CA TRP A 139 12.83 -8.32 4.54
C TRP A 139 12.56 -8.62 3.08
N PHE A 140 11.52 -9.41 2.83
CA PHE A 140 10.94 -9.53 1.51
C PHE A 140 9.79 -8.54 1.39
N ILE A 141 9.82 -7.70 0.36
CA ILE A 141 8.81 -6.65 0.11
C ILE A 141 8.13 -6.92 -1.23
N GLU A 142 6.82 -6.99 -1.24
CA GLU A 142 6.03 -6.97 -2.46
C GLU A 142 5.48 -5.57 -2.71
N ALA A 143 5.71 -5.04 -3.89
CA ALA A 143 5.21 -3.75 -4.32
C ALA A 143 4.09 -3.94 -5.36
N HIS A 144 2.95 -3.32 -5.08
CA HIS A 144 1.73 -3.44 -5.87
C HIS A 144 1.18 -2.07 -6.27
N PRO A 145 1.76 -1.37 -7.27
CA PRO A 145 1.07 -0.21 -7.84
C PRO A 145 -0.22 -0.68 -8.51
N PHE A 146 -1.34 -0.07 -8.14
CA PHE A 146 -2.62 -0.32 -8.77
C PHE A 146 -3.46 0.95 -8.92
N ARG A 147 -4.34 0.97 -9.90
CA ARG A 147 -5.31 2.03 -10.15
C ARG A 147 -6.71 1.42 -10.17
N ILE A 148 -7.62 2.09 -9.50
CA ILE A 148 -9.04 1.77 -9.56
C ILE A 148 -9.73 2.81 -10.45
N ASP A 149 -10.27 2.37 -11.55
CA ASP A 149 -11.03 3.18 -12.49
C ASP A 149 -12.53 3.02 -12.22
N THR A 150 -13.22 4.12 -12.01
CA THR A 150 -14.67 4.13 -11.74
C THR A 150 -15.49 4.71 -12.89
N ALA A 151 -14.90 4.98 -14.05
CA ALA A 151 -15.60 5.51 -15.22
C ALA A 151 -16.71 4.56 -15.72
N GLY A 152 -16.52 3.25 -15.57
CA GLY A 152 -17.51 2.23 -15.90
C GLY A 152 -18.50 1.89 -14.77
N GLY A 153 -18.46 2.61 -13.62
CA GLY A 153 -19.33 2.34 -12.48
C GLY A 153 -18.60 2.26 -11.13
N ILE A 154 -18.86 1.21 -10.37
CA ILE A 154 -18.27 1.03 -9.04
C ILE A 154 -16.93 0.29 -9.14
N GLY A 155 -15.86 0.93 -8.69
CA GLY A 155 -14.58 0.29 -8.46
C GLY A 155 -14.45 -0.20 -7.01
N ARG A 156 -13.90 -1.40 -6.83
CA ARG A 156 -13.67 -2.01 -5.51
C ARG A 156 -12.19 -2.29 -5.32
N PRO A 157 -11.47 -1.49 -4.50
CA PRO A 157 -10.05 -1.76 -4.21
C PRO A 157 -9.84 -3.14 -3.58
N THR A 158 -10.73 -3.52 -2.65
CA THR A 158 -10.74 -4.78 -1.92
C THR A 158 -12.10 -5.46 -2.10
N PRO A 159 -12.35 -6.15 -3.23
CA PRO A 159 -13.65 -6.78 -3.49
C PRO A 159 -13.99 -7.87 -2.46
N GLU A 160 -13.00 -8.46 -1.81
CA GLU A 160 -13.10 -9.41 -0.71
C GLU A 160 -13.58 -8.79 0.62
N GLY A 161 -13.59 -7.47 0.73
CA GLY A 161 -13.92 -6.76 1.96
C GLY A 161 -12.71 -6.58 2.89
N ALA A 162 -12.97 -6.46 4.20
CA ALA A 162 -11.91 -6.37 5.21
C ALA A 162 -11.22 -7.74 5.33
N HIS A 163 -9.90 -7.72 5.28
CA HIS A 163 -9.05 -8.91 5.36
C HIS A 163 -7.69 -8.55 5.92
N ARG A 164 -6.89 -9.55 6.24
CA ARG A 164 -5.45 -9.44 6.54
C ARG A 164 -4.67 -10.00 5.34
N ASP A 165 -3.48 -9.47 5.12
CA ASP A 165 -2.60 -9.98 4.04
C ASP A 165 -1.73 -11.16 4.49
N GLY A 166 -1.60 -11.37 5.81
CA GLY A 166 -0.75 -12.41 6.38
C GLY A 166 0.74 -12.04 6.33
N VAL A 167 1.05 -10.76 6.50
CA VAL A 167 2.41 -10.21 6.48
C VAL A 167 2.71 -9.44 7.77
N ASP A 168 3.96 -8.99 7.96
CA ASP A 168 4.35 -8.25 9.17
C ASP A 168 3.94 -6.77 9.13
N LEU A 169 4.00 -6.16 7.96
CA LEU A 169 3.71 -4.74 7.75
C LEU A 169 3.04 -4.52 6.40
N VAL A 170 1.93 -3.81 6.41
CA VAL A 170 1.29 -3.30 5.19
C VAL A 170 1.47 -1.79 5.11
N ALA A 171 1.82 -1.29 3.94
CA ALA A 171 1.87 0.13 3.63
C ALA A 171 0.95 0.45 2.46
N VAL A 172 -0.03 1.32 2.68
CA VAL A 172 -0.95 1.79 1.63
C VAL A 172 -0.70 3.27 1.38
N MET A 173 -0.28 3.61 0.17
CA MET A 173 0.00 4.99 -0.24
C MET A 173 -1.01 5.45 -1.28
N LEU A 174 -1.69 6.56 -1.01
CA LEU A 174 -2.56 7.18 -2.01
C LEU A 174 -1.71 7.98 -2.99
N VAL A 175 -1.52 7.47 -4.20
CA VAL A 175 -0.73 8.17 -5.22
C VAL A 175 -1.50 9.36 -5.80
N ARG A 176 -2.75 9.14 -6.22
CA ARG A 176 -3.62 10.19 -6.78
C ARG A 176 -5.09 9.80 -6.63
N ARG A 177 -5.93 10.81 -6.49
CA ARG A 177 -7.38 10.64 -6.44
C ARG A 177 -8.04 11.75 -7.27
N THR A 178 -8.83 11.40 -8.27
CA THR A 178 -9.44 12.36 -9.18
C THR A 178 -10.89 11.98 -9.49
N GLY A 179 -11.83 12.88 -9.23
CA GLY A 179 -13.25 12.70 -9.60
C GLY A 179 -13.96 11.54 -8.90
N VAL A 180 -13.41 10.99 -7.82
CA VAL A 180 -13.93 9.80 -7.14
C VAL A 180 -14.82 10.19 -5.96
N LYS A 181 -16.00 9.56 -5.85
CA LYS A 181 -16.84 9.58 -4.66
C LYS A 181 -16.59 8.32 -3.83
N GLY A 182 -16.72 8.39 -2.49
CA GLY A 182 -16.45 7.25 -1.62
C GLY A 182 -14.94 6.98 -1.45
N GLY A 183 -14.51 5.72 -1.38
CA GLY A 183 -13.11 5.35 -1.13
C GLY A 183 -12.71 5.62 0.33
N GLU A 184 -13.63 5.38 1.25
CA GLU A 184 -13.37 5.39 2.69
C GLU A 184 -12.45 4.22 3.04
N THR A 185 -11.40 4.49 3.79
CA THR A 185 -10.54 3.48 4.40
C THR A 185 -11.14 3.07 5.74
N ARG A 186 -11.21 1.78 5.99
CA ARG A 186 -11.63 1.19 7.26
C ARG A 186 -10.52 0.28 7.75
N VAL A 187 -10.10 0.51 8.99
CA VAL A 187 -9.12 -0.34 9.69
C VAL A 187 -9.86 -0.93 10.88
N PHE A 188 -9.77 -2.24 11.04
CA PHE A 188 -10.37 -2.97 12.15
C PHE A 188 -9.28 -3.61 12.98
N ASP A 189 -9.52 -3.70 14.28
CA ASP A 189 -8.67 -4.50 15.14
C ASP A 189 -8.80 -5.98 14.75
N ALA A 190 -7.70 -6.72 14.74
CA ALA A 190 -7.70 -8.14 14.35
C ALA A 190 -8.63 -9.00 15.22
N ASP A 191 -8.82 -8.60 16.49
CA ASP A 191 -9.59 -9.35 17.49
C ASP A 191 -11.07 -8.90 17.59
N GLY A 192 -11.53 -7.94 16.76
CA GLY A 192 -12.90 -7.49 16.92
C GLY A 192 -13.38 -6.43 15.94
N PRO A 193 -14.60 -5.94 16.11
CA PRO A 193 -15.20 -4.95 15.22
C PRO A 193 -14.77 -3.51 15.51
N ALA A 194 -13.98 -3.30 16.56
CA ALA A 194 -13.43 -1.97 16.86
C ALA A 194 -12.48 -1.54 15.76
N GLY A 195 -12.32 -0.25 15.60
CA GLY A 195 -11.45 0.27 14.55
C GLY A 195 -11.75 1.72 14.21
N LEU A 196 -11.21 2.18 13.10
CA LEU A 196 -11.40 3.54 12.63
C LEU A 196 -11.74 3.59 11.14
N ARG A 197 -12.31 4.72 10.74
CA ARG A 197 -12.60 5.03 9.35
C ARG A 197 -12.17 6.45 9.02
N PHE A 198 -11.66 6.63 7.82
CA PHE A 198 -11.25 7.93 7.29
C PHE A 198 -11.15 7.87 5.78
N THR A 199 -10.87 8.98 5.14
CA THR A 199 -10.61 9.02 3.70
C THR A 199 -9.27 9.69 3.44
N MET A 200 -8.36 8.97 2.84
CA MET A 200 -7.15 9.57 2.28
C MET A 200 -7.54 10.41 1.07
N SER A 201 -7.21 11.70 1.08
CA SER A 201 -7.57 12.64 0.01
C SER A 201 -6.36 13.34 -0.61
N GLN A 202 -5.28 13.48 0.13
CA GLN A 202 -4.05 14.11 -0.35
C GLN A 202 -3.12 13.06 -0.94
N PRO A 203 -2.54 13.28 -2.14
CA PRO A 203 -1.53 12.40 -2.71
C PRO A 203 -0.40 12.14 -1.71
N TRP A 204 0.10 10.90 -1.72
CA TRP A 204 1.17 10.41 -0.85
C TRP A 204 0.84 10.32 0.65
N THR A 205 -0.42 10.55 1.05
CA THR A 205 -0.88 10.11 2.38
C THR A 205 -0.61 8.61 2.49
N THR A 206 0.08 8.20 3.56
CA THR A 206 0.56 6.83 3.76
C THR A 206 -0.02 6.24 5.03
N LEU A 207 -0.75 5.16 4.91
CA LEU A 207 -1.22 4.32 6.02
C LEU A 207 -0.22 3.18 6.20
N LEU A 208 0.21 2.95 7.43
CA LEU A 208 1.00 1.80 7.87
C LEU A 208 0.15 0.95 8.80
N LEU A 209 0.20 -0.37 8.61
CA LEU A 209 -0.55 -1.34 9.41
C LEU A 209 0.41 -2.44 9.89
N ASP A 210 0.36 -2.74 11.17
CA ASP A 210 0.82 -3.99 11.74
C ASP A 210 -0.27 -5.03 11.44
N ASP A 211 -0.03 -5.92 10.47
CA ASP A 211 -1.06 -6.82 9.94
C ASP A 211 -1.46 -7.93 10.94
N GLU A 212 -0.71 -8.09 12.03
CA GLU A 212 -1.06 -9.02 13.11
C GLU A 212 -2.07 -8.44 14.12
N ARG A 213 -2.31 -7.13 14.10
CA ARG A 213 -3.15 -6.40 15.05
C ARG A 213 -4.33 -5.73 14.35
#